data_b763999b0e1e24475d2904da896a1e51
#
_entry.id   b763999b0e1e24475d2904da896a1e51
#
_cell.length_a   1.000
_cell.length_b   1.000
_cell.length_c   1.000
_cell.angle_alpha   90.00
_cell.angle_beta   90.00
_cell.angle_gamma   90.00
#
_symmetry.space_group_name_H-M   'P 1'
#
loop_
_entity.id
_entity.type
_entity.pdbx_description
1 polymer ?
#
loop_
_entity_poly.entity_id
_entity_poly.type
_entity_poly.pdbx_seq_one_letter_code
_entity_poly.pdbx_strand_id
1 'polypeptide(L)' 'MVSAGDVVVVGRAASVQFAGRLGFTFRVVAVDARPTYAGWVWLDGYQLDNRGRAVARRRIFVRLAGLGRIRAG' A
#
# COMPACT_ATOMS: atom_id res chain seq x y z
N MET A 1 0.95 10.52 -7.42
CA MET A 1 1.93 9.89 -6.51
C MET A 1 1.28 9.59 -5.17
N VAL A 2 1.64 8.49 -4.55
CA VAL A 2 1.09 8.13 -3.23
C VAL A 2 1.71 9.00 -2.13
N SER A 3 0.92 9.35 -1.14
CA SER A 3 1.36 10.16 -0.01
C SER A 3 0.66 9.75 1.28
N ALA A 4 1.18 10.26 2.40
CA ALA A 4 0.59 9.99 3.72
C ALA A 4 -0.89 10.34 3.74
N GLY A 5 -1.69 9.47 4.33
CA GLY A 5 -3.14 9.61 4.41
C GLY A 5 -3.89 8.95 3.26
N ASP A 6 -3.23 8.65 2.14
CA ASP A 6 -3.89 7.96 1.04
C ASP A 6 -4.35 6.57 1.45
N VAL A 7 -5.50 6.14 0.92
CA VAL A 7 -5.98 4.77 1.05
C VAL A 7 -5.87 4.11 -0.33
N VAL A 8 -5.16 3.01 -0.38
CA VAL A 8 -4.84 2.31 -1.63
C VAL A 8 -5.25 0.85 -1.55
N VAL A 9 -5.48 0.25 -2.71
CA VAL A 9 -5.67 -1.20 -2.83
C VAL A 9 -4.33 -1.82 -3.20
N VAL A 10 -3.93 -2.81 -2.41
CA VAL A 10 -2.67 -3.54 -2.61
C VAL A 10 -3.01 -4.95 -3.04
N GLY A 11 -2.67 -5.30 -4.25
CA GLY A 11 -2.94 -6.61 -4.82
C GLY A 11 -1.78 -7.04 -5.72
N ARG A 12 -2.06 -7.98 -6.62
CA ARG A 12 -1.05 -8.56 -7.49
C ARG A 12 -0.26 -7.52 -8.30
N ALA A 13 -0.94 -6.49 -8.78
CA ALA A 13 -0.30 -5.45 -9.60
C ALA A 13 0.76 -4.67 -8.81
N ALA A 14 0.60 -4.57 -7.50
CA ALA A 14 1.57 -3.91 -6.62
C ALA A 14 2.71 -4.84 -6.21
N SER A 15 2.43 -6.12 -6.04
CA SER A 15 3.40 -7.18 -5.79
C SER A 15 2.72 -8.53 -5.89
N VAL A 16 3.38 -9.51 -6.52
CA VAL A 16 2.79 -10.85 -6.68
C VAL A 16 2.51 -11.53 -5.33
N GLN A 17 3.24 -11.17 -4.29
CA GLN A 17 3.00 -11.73 -2.95
C GLN A 17 1.62 -11.36 -2.39
N PHE A 18 0.95 -10.35 -2.95
CA PHE A 18 -0.37 -9.91 -2.53
C PHE A 18 -1.47 -10.30 -3.53
N ALA A 19 -1.25 -11.32 -4.32
CA ALA A 19 -2.23 -11.80 -5.29
C ALA A 19 -3.44 -12.43 -4.61
N GLY A 20 -4.61 -12.30 -5.23
CA GLY A 20 -5.84 -12.94 -4.79
C GLY A 20 -6.23 -12.59 -3.35
N ARG A 21 -6.37 -13.63 -2.51
CA ARG A 21 -6.77 -13.45 -1.11
C ARG A 21 -5.78 -12.73 -0.24
N LEU A 22 -4.53 -12.60 -0.71
CA LEU A 22 -3.48 -11.90 0.02
C LEU A 22 -3.53 -10.38 -0.20
N GLY A 23 -4.40 -9.93 -1.09
CA GLY A 23 -4.60 -8.50 -1.32
C GLY A 23 -5.36 -7.83 -0.17
N PHE A 24 -5.16 -6.53 0.00
CA PHE A 24 -5.79 -5.77 1.08
C PHE A 24 -5.87 -4.29 0.75
N THR A 25 -6.64 -3.58 1.56
CA THR A 25 -6.70 -2.12 1.56
C THR A 25 -5.70 -1.58 2.59
N PHE A 26 -5.03 -0.49 2.27
CA PHE A 26 -3.92 0.01 3.08
C PHE A 26 -4.00 1.53 3.19
N ARG A 27 -3.88 2.05 4.42
CA ARG A 27 -3.74 3.48 4.65
C ARG A 27 -2.27 3.80 4.83
N VAL A 28 -1.76 4.66 3.98
CA VAL A 28 -0.35 5.07 4.00
C VAL A 28 -0.11 6.04 5.15
N VAL A 29 0.85 5.73 6.01
CA VAL A 29 1.32 6.63 7.07
C VAL A 29 2.57 7.36 6.60
N ALA A 30 3.48 6.65 5.96
CA ALA A 30 4.72 7.25 5.46
C ALA A 30 5.22 6.51 4.23
N VAL A 31 5.83 7.26 3.34
CA VAL A 31 6.55 6.73 2.18
C VAL A 31 8.03 6.83 2.49
N ASP A 32 8.75 5.71 2.41
CA ASP A 32 10.20 5.70 2.65
C ASP A 32 10.91 6.36 1.48
N ALA A 33 11.71 7.39 1.77
CA ALA A 33 12.42 8.15 0.74
C ALA A 33 13.69 7.47 0.24
N ARG A 34 14.13 6.35 0.84
CA ARG A 34 15.35 5.67 0.42
C ARG A 34 15.21 5.11 -0.98
N PRO A 35 16.26 5.22 -1.83
CA PRO A 35 16.22 4.64 -3.17
C PRO A 35 16.01 3.12 -3.14
N THR A 36 15.23 2.65 -4.10
CA THR A 36 15.01 1.23 -4.35
C THR A 36 15.05 0.99 -5.85
N TYR A 37 14.42 -0.07 -6.33
CA TYR A 37 14.20 -0.25 -7.77
C TYR A 37 13.27 0.84 -8.30
N ALA A 38 13.50 1.29 -9.52
CA ALA A 38 12.66 2.30 -10.16
C ALA A 38 11.18 1.86 -10.12
N GLY A 39 10.32 2.75 -9.63
CA GLY A 39 8.89 2.48 -9.52
C GLY A 39 8.46 1.68 -8.29
N TRP A 40 9.41 1.23 -7.47
CA TRP A 40 9.13 0.49 -6.24
C TRP A 40 9.45 1.32 -5.03
N VAL A 41 8.69 1.10 -3.95
CA VAL A 41 8.80 1.90 -2.73
C VAL A 41 8.40 1.08 -1.52
N TRP A 42 9.01 1.40 -0.36
CA TRP A 42 8.54 0.92 0.93
C TRP A 42 7.49 1.87 1.47
N LEU A 43 6.37 1.31 1.90
CA LEU A 43 5.29 2.04 2.55
C LEU A 43 5.12 1.54 3.97
N ASP A 44 5.01 2.47 4.91
CA ASP A 44 4.57 2.19 6.26
C ASP A 44 3.11 2.60 6.39
N GLY A 45 2.32 1.80 7.07
CA GLY A 45 0.93 2.12 7.26
C GLY A 45 0.14 1.02 7.92
N TYR A 46 -1.16 1.06 7.70
CA TYR A 46 -2.10 0.12 8.30
C TYR A 46 -2.86 -0.64 7.24
N GLN A 47 -2.87 -1.96 7.38
CA GLN A 47 -3.82 -2.79 6.67
C GLN A 47 -5.21 -2.53 7.25
N LEU A 48 -6.20 -2.37 6.38
CA LEU A 48 -7.56 -2.08 6.76
C LEU A 48 -8.46 -3.28 6.47
N ASP A 49 -9.51 -3.43 7.29
CA ASP A 49 -10.57 -4.39 7.00
C ASP A 49 -11.57 -3.78 6.00
N ASN A 50 -12.63 -4.51 5.68
CA ASN A 50 -13.64 -4.07 4.73
C ASN A 50 -14.52 -2.92 5.24
N ARG A 51 -14.36 -2.53 6.50
CA ARG A 51 -15.03 -1.37 7.09
C ARG A 51 -14.09 -0.17 7.21
N GLY A 52 -12.85 -0.31 6.73
CA GLY A 52 -11.86 0.74 6.79
C GLY A 52 -11.15 0.87 8.13
N ARG A 53 -11.28 -0.13 9.01
CA ARG A 53 -10.59 -0.11 10.31
C ARG A 53 -9.22 -0.74 10.20
N ALA A 54 -8.26 -0.18 10.92
CA ALA A 54 -6.90 -0.72 10.98
C ALA A 54 -6.87 -2.05 11.73
N VAL A 55 -6.33 -3.08 11.10
CA VAL A 55 -6.21 -4.41 11.71
C VAL A 55 -4.76 -4.82 11.94
N ALA A 56 -3.80 -4.19 11.27
CA ALA A 56 -2.39 -4.48 11.47
C ALA A 56 -1.53 -3.33 10.97
N ARG A 57 -0.47 -3.02 11.70
CA ARG A 57 0.57 -2.13 11.21
C ARG A 57 1.54 -2.93 10.36
N ARG A 58 1.85 -2.44 9.16
CA ARG A 58 2.71 -3.15 8.21
C ARG A 58 3.66 -2.21 7.50
N ARG A 59 4.79 -2.78 7.10
CA ARG A 59 5.71 -2.15 6.16
C ARG A 59 5.76 -3.04 4.93
N ILE A 60 5.41 -2.49 3.78
CA ILE A 60 5.26 -3.27 2.54
C ILE A 60 6.11 -2.68 1.42
N PHE A 61 6.63 -3.55 0.55
CA PHE A 61 7.41 -3.16 -0.62
C PHE A 61 6.56 -3.39 -1.87
N VAL A 62 6.23 -2.31 -2.58
CA VAL A 62 5.25 -2.36 -3.65
C VAL A 62 5.67 -1.51 -4.85
N ARG A 63 5.11 -1.88 -6.01
CA ARG A 63 5.21 -1.08 -7.22
C ARG A 63 4.16 0.02 -7.17
N LEU A 64 4.58 1.28 -7.30
CA LEU A 64 3.66 2.41 -7.24
C LEU A 64 2.57 2.34 -8.32
N ALA A 65 2.96 1.99 -9.55
CA ALA A 65 2.00 1.93 -10.65
C ALA A 65 0.93 0.85 -10.48
N GLY A 66 1.17 -0.11 -9.59
CA GLY A 66 0.22 -1.19 -9.31
C GLY A 66 -0.75 -0.91 -8.17
N LEU A 67 -0.63 0.24 -7.50
CA LEU A 67 -1.53 0.59 -6.41
C LEU A 67 -2.83 1.16 -6.97
N GLY A 68 -3.96 0.62 -6.49
CA GLY A 68 -5.27 1.22 -6.76
C GLY A 68 -5.54 2.28 -5.71
N ARG A 69 -5.86 3.50 -6.14
CA ARG A 69 -6.17 4.58 -5.19
C ARG A 69 -7.67 4.61 -4.92
N ILE A 70 -8.03 4.51 -3.63
CA ILE A 70 -9.42 4.63 -3.20
C ILE A 70 -9.71 6.06 -2.76
N ARG A 71 -8.80 6.65 -1.95
CA ARG A 71 -9.02 7.96 -1.37
C ARG A 71 -7.70 8.67 -1.13
N ALA A 72 -7.66 9.96 -1.50
CA ALA A 72 -6.55 10.84 -1.14
C ALA A 72 -6.73 11.32 0.29
N GLY A 73 -5.64 11.31 1.03
CA GLY A 73 -5.63 11.74 2.42
C GLY A 73 -5.47 13.22 2.61
#